data_6b04793af22adc3003147312d492c936
#
_entry.id   6b04793af22adc3003147312d492c936
#
_cell.length_a   1.000
_cell.length_b   1.000
_cell.length_c   1.000
_cell.angle_alpha   90.00
_cell.angle_beta   90.00
_cell.angle_gamma   90.00
#
_symmetry.space_group_name_H-M   'P 1'
#
loop_
_entity.id
_entity.type
_entity.pdbx_description
1 polymer ?
#
loop_
_entity_poly.entity_id
_entity_poly.type
_entity_poly.pdbx_seq_one_letter_code
_entity_poly.pdbx_strand_id
1 'polypeptide(L)'
;MTDEAFQNWQRGKYSTALANLMPGTRDANLVTVALHGRQAGMTPDELYDDIMENAPGATRPNPSAVRRAIEHAARTVELGGRKDFAATNSKAAAFDRIWTPKREPTAAEKREAARKALPDKVRGTVARLVIEGHGATSKTLREMSPSAIPSAPAEQAAAHLNALGADWRWQIWAGTIGAKVPGGKRGGICWPHALADTIRAGLADIPTHVSLNPLTGREGRTKDGQPSFDCAETVAAFPFALLEFDGLPLADQCAVFAALIRKKPGRVVSIVYSGGKSLHAVMLMPECDDRRMHTKTRVEPLRENRTDADDKKWTANMEKLRSAFASSDNPAERIDLAPTMNPAIHTRLAGAYRADKSKRQTLLYLDAELARLNLEIF
;
A
#
# COMPACT_ATOMS: atom_id res chain seq x y z
N MET A 1 10.35 -16.21 -44.58
CA MET A 1 9.38 -17.11 -43.91
C MET A 1 8.16 -17.14 -44.81
N THR A 2 7.69 -18.32 -45.21
CA THR A 2 6.45 -18.45 -45.98
C THR A 2 5.23 -18.07 -45.08
N ASP A 3 4.10 -17.71 -45.71
CA ASP A 3 2.90 -17.38 -44.99
C ASP A 3 2.43 -18.49 -44.06
N GLU A 4 2.51 -19.72 -44.52
CA GLU A 4 2.15 -20.90 -43.75
C GLU A 4 3.10 -21.11 -42.53
N ALA A 5 4.39 -20.90 -42.71
CA ALA A 5 5.35 -20.99 -41.63
C ALA A 5 5.11 -19.89 -40.56
N PHE A 6 4.70 -18.70 -41.00
CA PHE A 6 4.30 -17.61 -40.10
C PHE A 6 3.04 -17.93 -39.33
N GLN A 7 2.00 -18.42 -40.00
CA GLN A 7 0.75 -18.81 -39.34
C GLN A 7 0.97 -19.94 -38.34
N ASN A 8 1.75 -20.96 -38.67
CA ASN A 8 2.10 -22.05 -37.76
C ASN A 8 2.84 -21.56 -36.51
N TRP A 9 3.79 -20.62 -36.70
CA TRP A 9 4.50 -20.00 -35.60
C TRP A 9 3.56 -19.17 -34.69
N GLN A 10 2.62 -18.43 -35.30
CA GLN A 10 1.60 -17.68 -34.54
C GLN A 10 0.61 -18.60 -33.81
N ARG A 11 0.25 -19.75 -34.37
CA ARG A 11 -0.56 -20.79 -33.70
C ARG A 11 0.13 -21.31 -32.45
N GLY A 12 1.46 -21.55 -32.51
CA GLY A 12 2.22 -21.91 -31.31
C GLY A 12 2.21 -20.84 -30.23
N LYS A 13 2.36 -19.57 -30.61
CA LYS A 13 2.26 -18.44 -29.67
C LYS A 13 0.86 -18.28 -29.09
N TYR A 14 -0.18 -18.46 -29.91
CA TYR A 14 -1.56 -18.45 -29.46
C TYR A 14 -1.82 -19.51 -28.40
N SER A 15 -1.46 -20.76 -28.65
CA SER A 15 -1.64 -21.86 -27.70
C SER A 15 -0.92 -21.60 -26.37
N THR A 16 0.30 -21.06 -26.43
CA THR A 16 1.08 -20.69 -25.24
C THR A 16 0.40 -19.54 -24.47
N ALA A 17 -0.07 -18.52 -25.17
CA ALA A 17 -0.74 -17.38 -24.55
C ALA A 17 -2.09 -17.77 -23.93
N LEU A 18 -2.84 -18.65 -24.59
CA LEU A 18 -4.10 -19.18 -24.07
C LEU A 18 -3.88 -20.04 -22.82
N ALA A 19 -2.90 -20.93 -22.82
CA ALA A 19 -2.55 -21.76 -21.67
C ALA A 19 -2.12 -20.94 -20.44
N ASN A 20 -1.57 -19.74 -20.64
CA ASN A 20 -1.15 -18.82 -19.60
C ASN A 20 -2.22 -17.79 -19.20
N LEU A 21 -3.44 -17.92 -19.69
CA LEU A 21 -4.56 -17.03 -19.40
C LEU A 21 -5.15 -17.31 -17.99
N MET A 22 -4.43 -16.90 -16.96
CA MET A 22 -4.77 -17.18 -15.57
C MET A 22 -5.83 -16.23 -14.98
N PRO A 23 -6.70 -16.69 -14.05
CA PRO A 23 -7.61 -15.79 -13.31
C PRO A 23 -6.87 -14.66 -12.62
N GLY A 24 -7.37 -13.42 -12.75
CA GLY A 24 -6.77 -12.21 -12.16
C GLY A 24 -5.88 -11.39 -13.11
N THR A 25 -5.42 -11.98 -14.22
CA THR A 25 -4.67 -11.26 -15.27
C THR A 25 -5.35 -11.35 -16.64
N ARG A 26 -6.55 -11.92 -16.67
CA ARG A 26 -7.25 -12.27 -17.92
C ARG A 26 -7.48 -11.09 -18.86
N ASP A 27 -7.97 -9.97 -18.34
CA ASP A 27 -8.34 -8.85 -19.22
C ASP A 27 -7.12 -8.21 -19.89
N ALA A 28 -5.98 -8.16 -19.22
CA ALA A 28 -4.74 -7.66 -19.80
C ALA A 28 -4.13 -8.60 -20.87
N ASN A 29 -4.35 -9.90 -20.71
CA ASN A 29 -3.76 -10.93 -21.59
C ASN A 29 -4.69 -11.36 -22.73
N LEU A 30 -6.01 -11.13 -22.64
CA LEU A 30 -6.97 -11.46 -23.69
C LEU A 30 -6.66 -10.82 -25.04
N VAL A 31 -6.22 -9.56 -25.03
CA VAL A 31 -5.82 -8.85 -26.26
C VAL A 31 -4.64 -9.54 -26.93
N THR A 32 -3.65 -10.01 -26.16
CA THR A 32 -2.48 -10.71 -26.67
C THR A 32 -2.85 -12.06 -27.27
N VAL A 33 -3.72 -12.83 -26.60
CA VAL A 33 -4.28 -14.09 -27.10
C VAL A 33 -5.00 -13.85 -28.42
N ALA A 34 -5.93 -12.90 -28.46
CA ALA A 34 -6.71 -12.56 -29.63
C ALA A 34 -5.83 -12.10 -30.81
N LEU A 35 -4.78 -11.32 -30.55
CA LEU A 35 -3.83 -10.86 -31.58
C LEU A 35 -3.09 -12.04 -32.22
N HIS A 36 -2.55 -12.97 -31.43
CA HIS A 36 -1.87 -14.15 -31.95
C HIS A 36 -2.80 -15.06 -32.74
N GLY A 37 -4.04 -15.26 -32.28
CA GLY A 37 -5.04 -16.05 -33.01
C GLY A 37 -5.43 -15.40 -34.34
N ARG A 38 -5.67 -14.10 -34.39
CA ARG A 38 -5.94 -13.37 -35.65
C ARG A 38 -4.75 -13.42 -36.62
N GLN A 39 -3.52 -13.31 -36.13
CA GLN A 39 -2.32 -13.45 -36.93
C GLN A 39 -2.08 -14.88 -37.39
N ALA A 40 -2.57 -15.87 -36.67
CA ALA A 40 -2.59 -17.28 -37.08
C ALA A 40 -3.69 -17.59 -38.10
N GLY A 41 -4.50 -16.62 -38.52
CA GLY A 41 -5.56 -16.75 -39.50
C GLY A 41 -6.92 -17.23 -38.95
N MET A 42 -7.09 -17.30 -37.63
CA MET A 42 -8.37 -17.67 -37.02
C MET A 42 -9.40 -16.58 -37.23
N THR A 43 -10.65 -16.97 -37.51
CA THR A 43 -11.77 -16.04 -37.57
C THR A 43 -12.15 -15.52 -36.17
N PRO A 44 -12.90 -14.40 -36.06
CA PRO A 44 -13.39 -13.91 -34.77
C PRO A 44 -14.24 -14.94 -34.01
N ASP A 45 -15.06 -15.72 -34.70
CA ASP A 45 -15.93 -16.72 -34.09
C ASP A 45 -15.13 -17.93 -33.58
N GLU A 46 -14.18 -18.46 -34.39
CA GLU A 46 -13.27 -19.53 -33.96
C GLU A 46 -12.46 -19.12 -32.73
N LEU A 47 -11.98 -17.87 -32.69
CA LEU A 47 -11.25 -17.33 -31.55
C LEU A 47 -12.12 -17.22 -30.31
N TYR A 48 -13.34 -16.75 -30.48
CA TYR A 48 -14.27 -16.62 -29.37
C TYR A 48 -14.59 -17.98 -28.74
N ASP A 49 -14.93 -18.95 -29.57
CA ASP A 49 -15.31 -20.29 -29.13
C ASP A 49 -14.11 -20.98 -28.45
N ASP A 50 -12.92 -20.93 -29.06
CA ASP A 50 -11.72 -21.57 -28.52
C ASP A 50 -11.28 -20.93 -27.18
N ILE A 51 -11.32 -19.60 -27.05
CA ILE A 51 -11.00 -18.92 -25.80
C ILE A 51 -12.03 -19.27 -24.72
N MET A 52 -13.31 -19.34 -25.05
CA MET A 52 -14.37 -19.66 -24.12
C MET A 52 -14.34 -21.12 -23.65
N GLU A 53 -13.91 -22.04 -24.49
CA GLU A 53 -13.82 -23.47 -24.17
C GLU A 53 -12.52 -23.84 -23.47
N ASN A 54 -11.39 -23.31 -23.94
CA ASN A 54 -10.05 -23.80 -23.59
C ASN A 54 -9.26 -22.88 -22.66
N ALA A 55 -9.80 -21.71 -22.27
CA ALA A 55 -9.11 -20.87 -21.29
C ALA A 55 -9.03 -21.58 -19.91
N PRO A 56 -7.84 -21.71 -19.33
CA PRO A 56 -7.64 -22.47 -18.10
C PRO A 56 -8.32 -21.81 -16.89
N GLY A 57 -8.78 -22.63 -15.96
CA GLY A 57 -9.33 -22.23 -14.67
C GLY A 57 -10.83 -22.51 -14.50
N ALA A 58 -11.26 -22.55 -13.24
CA ALA A 58 -12.62 -22.94 -12.85
C ALA A 58 -13.72 -21.92 -13.28
N THR A 59 -13.35 -20.71 -13.63
CA THR A 59 -14.28 -19.65 -14.09
C THR A 59 -13.98 -19.28 -15.52
N ARG A 60 -14.98 -19.33 -16.38
CA ARG A 60 -14.88 -18.90 -17.78
C ARG A 60 -14.53 -17.41 -17.88
N PRO A 61 -13.78 -16.99 -18.91
CA PRO A 61 -13.56 -15.57 -19.19
C PRO A 61 -14.87 -14.81 -19.36
N ASN A 62 -14.87 -13.51 -19.08
CA ASN A 62 -16.03 -12.66 -19.32
C ASN A 62 -16.29 -12.55 -20.84
N PRO A 63 -17.47 -13.00 -21.36
CA PRO A 63 -17.78 -13.01 -22.79
C PRO A 63 -17.63 -11.63 -23.45
N SER A 64 -18.01 -10.56 -22.75
CA SER A 64 -17.90 -9.19 -23.28
C SER A 64 -16.43 -8.71 -23.36
N ALA A 65 -15.57 -9.14 -22.44
CA ALA A 65 -14.14 -8.84 -22.49
C ALA A 65 -13.46 -9.58 -23.65
N VAL A 66 -13.81 -10.86 -23.87
CA VAL A 66 -13.32 -11.65 -25.01
C VAL A 66 -13.69 -11.00 -26.33
N ARG A 67 -14.97 -10.63 -26.53
CA ARG A 67 -15.42 -9.95 -27.77
C ARG A 67 -14.66 -8.66 -28.02
N ARG A 68 -14.52 -7.78 -27.01
CA ARG A 68 -13.74 -6.53 -27.16
C ARG A 68 -12.27 -6.78 -27.53
N ALA A 69 -11.65 -7.79 -26.94
CA ALA A 69 -10.27 -8.14 -27.26
C ALA A 69 -10.12 -8.61 -28.71
N ILE A 70 -11.06 -9.43 -29.21
CA ILE A 70 -11.08 -9.92 -30.59
C ILE A 70 -11.34 -8.78 -31.58
N GLU A 71 -12.28 -7.90 -31.30
CA GLU A 71 -12.54 -6.70 -32.13
C GLU A 71 -11.32 -5.79 -32.21
N HIS A 72 -10.64 -5.57 -31.07
CA HIS A 72 -9.39 -4.79 -31.06
C HIS A 72 -8.29 -5.47 -31.90
N ALA A 73 -8.13 -6.77 -31.76
CA ALA A 73 -7.16 -7.54 -32.52
C ALA A 73 -7.47 -7.53 -34.03
N ALA A 74 -8.73 -7.66 -34.43
CA ALA A 74 -9.15 -7.58 -35.82
C ALA A 74 -8.78 -6.24 -36.43
N ARG A 75 -9.15 -5.12 -35.80
CA ARG A 75 -8.76 -3.77 -36.27
C ARG A 75 -7.23 -3.61 -36.38
N THR A 76 -6.49 -4.13 -35.42
CA THR A 76 -5.03 -4.01 -35.40
C THR A 76 -4.39 -4.78 -36.53
N VAL A 77 -4.90 -5.98 -36.85
CA VAL A 77 -4.39 -6.82 -37.96
C VAL A 77 -4.82 -6.25 -39.32
N GLU A 78 -6.05 -5.72 -39.45
CA GLU A 78 -6.54 -5.11 -40.69
C GLU A 78 -5.81 -3.79 -41.02
N LEU A 79 -5.45 -2.98 -40.02
CA LEU A 79 -4.69 -1.74 -40.19
C LEU A 79 -3.20 -2.00 -40.52
N GLY A 80 -2.67 -3.16 -40.13
CA GLY A 80 -1.29 -3.61 -40.35
C GLY A 80 -1.17 -4.49 -41.60
N GLY A 81 -1.76 -4.08 -42.71
CA GLY A 81 -1.60 -4.79 -44.00
C GLY A 81 -0.12 -5.05 -44.32
N ARG A 82 0.18 -6.24 -44.79
CA ARG A 82 1.47 -6.92 -45.07
C ARG A 82 2.66 -6.11 -45.56
N LYS A 83 2.47 -4.84 -45.96
CA LYS A 83 3.55 -3.98 -46.51
C LYS A 83 4.52 -3.46 -45.46
N ASP A 84 4.19 -3.48 -44.19
CA ASP A 84 5.03 -2.93 -43.13
C ASP A 84 5.91 -3.95 -42.40
N PHE A 85 5.80 -5.24 -42.71
CA PHE A 85 6.58 -6.29 -42.03
C PHE A 85 8.08 -6.27 -42.38
N ALA A 86 8.47 -5.74 -43.54
CA ALA A 86 9.87 -5.55 -43.86
C ALA A 86 10.52 -4.38 -43.14
N ALA A 87 9.71 -3.33 -42.79
CA ALA A 87 10.16 -2.20 -41.98
C ALA A 87 10.06 -2.51 -40.46
N THR A 88 9.29 -3.51 -40.06
CA THR A 88 9.06 -3.90 -38.68
C THR A 88 10.01 -4.95 -38.14
N ASN A 89 10.97 -5.44 -38.90
CA ASN A 89 12.04 -6.26 -38.31
C ASN A 89 12.83 -5.49 -37.22
N SER A 90 12.90 -4.17 -37.31
CA SER A 90 13.41 -3.34 -36.20
C SER A 90 12.42 -3.22 -35.04
N LYS A 91 11.09 -3.26 -35.30
CA LYS A 91 10.03 -3.27 -34.28
C LYS A 91 9.76 -4.67 -33.74
N ALA A 92 9.90 -5.74 -34.53
CA ALA A 92 9.85 -7.11 -34.03
C ALA A 92 11.05 -7.41 -33.11
N ALA A 93 12.23 -6.90 -33.40
CA ALA A 93 13.35 -6.93 -32.45
C ALA A 93 13.10 -6.09 -31.18
N ALA A 94 12.31 -5.03 -31.30
CA ALA A 94 11.83 -4.28 -30.13
C ALA A 94 10.72 -5.05 -29.38
N PHE A 95 9.89 -5.82 -30.09
CA PHE A 95 8.84 -6.66 -29.49
C PHE A 95 9.42 -7.91 -28.82
N ASP A 96 10.44 -8.54 -29.40
CA ASP A 96 11.19 -9.61 -28.74
C ASP A 96 11.99 -9.12 -27.52
N ARG A 97 12.41 -7.84 -27.50
CA ARG A 97 12.97 -7.22 -26.29
C ARG A 97 11.92 -6.96 -25.20
N ILE A 98 10.64 -6.86 -25.56
CA ILE A 98 9.54 -6.71 -24.61
C ILE A 98 9.16 -8.07 -24.02
N TRP A 99 9.39 -9.19 -24.73
CA TRP A 99 8.95 -10.54 -24.35
C TRP A 99 10.06 -11.53 -23.94
N THR A 100 11.30 -11.19 -24.03
CA THR A 100 12.27 -11.85 -23.14
C THR A 100 11.82 -11.56 -21.73
N PRO A 101 11.59 -12.58 -20.86
CA PRO A 101 11.33 -12.32 -19.46
C PRO A 101 12.49 -11.47 -18.99
N LYS A 102 12.27 -10.16 -18.87
CA LYS A 102 13.28 -9.27 -18.31
C LYS A 102 13.57 -9.87 -16.97
N ARG A 103 14.76 -10.45 -16.81
CA ARG A 103 15.30 -10.79 -15.50
C ARG A 103 14.87 -9.64 -14.58
N GLU A 104 14.12 -9.94 -13.53
CA GLU A 104 13.75 -8.89 -12.60
C GLU A 104 15.04 -8.16 -12.23
N PRO A 105 15.13 -6.86 -12.48
CA PRO A 105 16.34 -6.13 -12.18
C PRO A 105 16.65 -6.33 -10.71
N THR A 106 17.88 -6.63 -10.39
CA THR A 106 18.34 -6.78 -9.01
C THR A 106 17.98 -5.53 -8.21
N ALA A 107 17.91 -5.64 -6.89
CA ALA A 107 17.67 -4.48 -6.03
C ALA A 107 18.69 -3.35 -6.30
N ALA A 108 19.92 -3.68 -6.68
CA ALA A 108 20.95 -2.72 -7.08
C ALA A 108 20.64 -2.05 -8.42
N GLU A 109 20.18 -2.79 -9.42
CA GLU A 109 19.78 -2.23 -10.71
C GLU A 109 18.52 -1.38 -10.63
N LYS A 110 17.53 -1.78 -9.76
CA LYS A 110 16.35 -0.96 -9.47
C LYS A 110 16.75 0.34 -8.77
N ARG A 111 17.73 0.31 -7.84
CA ARG A 111 18.28 1.51 -7.18
C ARG A 111 19.00 2.42 -8.17
N GLU A 112 19.82 1.85 -9.05
CA GLU A 112 20.55 2.63 -10.03
C GLU A 112 19.63 3.22 -11.10
N ALA A 113 18.60 2.50 -11.53
CA ALA A 113 17.56 3.01 -12.44
C ALA A 113 16.74 4.12 -11.78
N ALA A 114 16.37 3.95 -10.50
CA ALA A 114 15.69 4.99 -9.73
C ALA A 114 16.60 6.22 -9.55
N ARG A 115 17.91 6.03 -9.30
CA ARG A 115 18.89 7.11 -9.20
C ARG A 115 19.08 7.86 -10.53
N LYS A 116 19.09 7.15 -11.66
CA LYS A 116 19.18 7.75 -13.00
C LYS A 116 17.88 8.40 -13.47
N ALA A 117 16.74 7.94 -12.95
CA ALA A 117 15.43 8.56 -13.23
C ALA A 117 15.17 9.82 -12.39
N LEU A 118 16.00 10.10 -11.37
CA LEU A 118 15.96 11.36 -10.64
C LEU A 118 16.43 12.48 -11.59
N PRO A 119 15.61 13.49 -11.88
CA PRO A 119 16.05 14.62 -12.71
C PRO A 119 17.23 15.35 -12.05
N ASP A 120 18.14 15.90 -12.85
CA ASP A 120 19.34 16.64 -12.40
C ASP A 120 19.03 17.79 -11.42
N LYS A 121 17.78 18.23 -11.38
CA LYS A 121 17.24 19.11 -10.35
C LYS A 121 16.23 18.35 -9.52
N VAL A 122 16.62 17.94 -8.32
CA VAL A 122 15.73 17.39 -7.29
C VAL A 122 14.62 18.41 -6.99
N ARG A 123 13.47 18.24 -7.62
CA ARG A 123 12.36 19.20 -7.53
C ARG A 123 11.41 18.92 -6.38
N GLY A 124 11.46 17.75 -5.75
CA GLY A 124 10.49 17.34 -4.73
C GLY A 124 11.09 17.16 -3.34
N THR A 125 10.25 17.33 -2.33
CA THR A 125 10.61 17.08 -0.92
C THR A 125 11.06 15.63 -0.72
N VAL A 126 10.36 14.65 -1.33
CA VAL A 126 10.67 13.22 -1.18
C VAL A 126 12.02 12.88 -1.80
N ALA A 127 12.29 13.33 -3.03
CA ALA A 127 13.56 13.08 -3.68
C ALA A 127 14.75 13.67 -2.89
N ARG A 128 14.57 14.86 -2.31
CA ARG A 128 15.56 15.46 -1.41
C ARG A 128 15.79 14.62 -0.17
N LEU A 129 14.72 14.09 0.45
CA LEU A 129 14.83 13.22 1.63
C LEU A 129 15.50 11.88 1.29
N VAL A 130 15.25 11.33 0.10
CA VAL A 130 15.95 10.12 -0.39
C VAL A 130 17.45 10.37 -0.49
N ILE A 131 17.87 11.51 -1.04
CA ILE A 131 19.29 11.88 -1.15
C ILE A 131 19.92 12.07 0.24
N GLU A 132 19.25 12.80 1.12
CA GLU A 132 19.73 13.10 2.47
C GLU A 132 19.79 11.87 3.37
N GLY A 133 18.92 10.91 3.14
CA GLY A 133 18.88 9.62 3.84
C GLY A 133 19.65 8.51 3.13
N HIS A 134 20.33 8.79 2.03
CA HIS A 134 20.98 7.79 1.19
C HIS A 134 21.81 6.79 2.01
N GLY A 135 21.68 5.50 1.66
CA GLY A 135 22.36 4.41 2.37
C GLY A 135 21.65 3.92 3.64
N ALA A 136 20.58 4.60 4.10
CA ALA A 136 19.81 4.11 5.23
C ALA A 136 19.10 2.78 4.91
N THR A 137 19.06 1.90 5.87
CA THR A 137 18.47 0.56 5.81
C THR A 137 17.49 0.36 6.96
N SER A 138 16.78 -0.75 6.98
CA SER A 138 15.97 -1.16 8.14
C SER A 138 16.81 -1.27 9.43
N LYS A 139 18.09 -1.65 9.32
CA LYS A 139 19.03 -1.67 10.44
C LYS A 139 19.30 -0.25 10.94
N THR A 140 19.56 0.69 10.03
CA THR A 140 19.75 2.11 10.36
C THR A 140 18.56 2.68 11.13
N LEU A 141 17.32 2.38 10.69
CA LEU A 141 16.13 2.85 11.39
C LEU A 141 16.03 2.28 12.81
N ARG A 142 16.39 1.00 13.00
CA ARG A 142 16.46 0.40 14.34
C ARG A 142 17.53 1.04 15.23
N GLU A 143 18.69 1.35 14.69
CA GLU A 143 19.77 2.03 15.40
C GLU A 143 19.41 3.47 15.79
N MET A 144 18.54 4.12 15.00
CA MET A 144 18.03 5.46 15.29
C MET A 144 16.87 5.46 16.29
N SER A 145 16.32 4.31 16.66
CA SER A 145 15.18 4.19 17.57
C SER A 145 15.57 4.63 18.98
N PRO A 146 14.90 5.65 19.58
CA PRO A 146 15.17 6.05 20.96
C PRO A 146 14.83 4.96 21.97
N SER A 147 13.79 4.18 21.68
CA SER A 147 13.37 3.06 22.51
C SER A 147 13.92 1.74 21.98
N ALA A 148 14.27 0.85 22.88
CA ALA A 148 14.69 -0.51 22.53
C ALA A 148 13.57 -1.25 21.80
N ILE A 149 13.89 -1.87 20.65
CA ILE A 149 12.96 -2.65 19.88
C ILE A 149 13.07 -4.12 20.32
N PRO A 150 12.00 -4.69 20.89
CA PRO A 150 11.99 -6.09 21.31
C PRO A 150 12.23 -7.05 20.14
N SER A 151 12.84 -8.20 20.40
CA SER A 151 13.04 -9.26 19.41
C SER A 151 11.79 -10.12 19.21
N ALA A 152 11.07 -10.42 20.31
CA ALA A 152 9.89 -11.27 20.30
C ALA A 152 8.68 -10.55 19.64
N PRO A 153 7.94 -11.23 18.74
CA PRO A 153 6.79 -10.64 18.05
C PRO A 153 5.72 -10.10 18.98
N ALA A 154 5.38 -10.82 20.04
CA ALA A 154 4.38 -10.41 21.04
C ALA A 154 4.80 -9.11 21.75
N GLU A 155 6.08 -8.98 22.10
CA GLU A 155 6.62 -7.79 22.72
C GLU A 155 6.69 -6.61 21.75
N GLN A 156 6.98 -6.84 20.45
CA GLN A 156 6.88 -5.78 19.44
C GLN A 156 5.45 -5.26 19.30
N ALA A 157 4.48 -6.15 19.27
CA ALA A 157 3.06 -5.78 19.20
C ALA A 157 2.65 -4.96 20.42
N ALA A 158 3.00 -5.42 21.60
CA ALA A 158 2.67 -4.75 22.85
C ALA A 158 3.36 -3.38 22.96
N ALA A 159 4.65 -3.27 22.62
CA ALA A 159 5.36 -2.00 22.61
C ALA A 159 4.73 -1.00 21.61
N HIS A 160 4.33 -1.46 20.42
CA HIS A 160 3.67 -0.63 19.44
C HIS A 160 2.27 -0.20 19.88
N LEU A 161 1.46 -1.11 20.44
CA LEU A 161 0.14 -0.78 21.01
C LEU A 161 0.25 0.26 22.11
N ASN A 162 1.22 0.10 23.02
CA ASN A 162 1.45 1.07 24.09
C ASN A 162 1.87 2.45 23.56
N ALA A 163 2.60 2.50 22.44
CA ALA A 163 2.94 3.77 21.81
C ALA A 163 1.77 4.43 21.09
N LEU A 164 0.80 3.66 20.59
CA LEU A 164 -0.40 4.20 19.92
C LEU A 164 -1.51 4.57 20.89
N GLY A 165 -1.53 4.01 22.09
CA GLY A 165 -2.66 4.20 22.97
C GLY A 165 -2.40 3.73 24.41
N ALA A 166 -1.33 4.20 25.03
CA ALA A 166 -1.03 3.88 26.43
C ALA A 166 -2.05 4.45 27.42
N ASP A 167 -2.86 5.41 27.00
CA ASP A 167 -3.90 5.98 27.86
C ASP A 167 -5.10 5.02 27.95
N TRP A 168 -5.44 4.63 29.16
CA TRP A 168 -6.60 3.78 29.48
C TRP A 168 -7.95 4.35 29.01
N ARG A 169 -8.01 5.61 28.63
CA ARG A 169 -9.23 6.29 28.15
C ARG A 169 -9.50 6.07 26.66
N TRP A 170 -8.54 5.49 25.93
CA TRP A 170 -8.61 5.36 24.48
C TRP A 170 -8.90 3.94 24.07
N GLN A 171 -9.88 3.78 23.20
CA GLN A 171 -10.16 2.53 22.52
C GLN A 171 -9.63 2.58 21.09
N ILE A 172 -9.29 1.42 20.57
CA ILE A 172 -8.90 1.23 19.17
C ILE A 172 -9.72 0.10 18.58
N TRP A 173 -9.84 0.09 17.27
CA TRP A 173 -10.19 -1.13 16.56
C TRP A 173 -8.92 -1.94 16.30
N ALA A 174 -8.99 -3.27 16.50
CA ALA A 174 -7.92 -4.19 16.21
C ALA A 174 -8.45 -5.42 15.46
N GLY A 175 -7.75 -5.86 14.41
CA GLY A 175 -8.23 -7.00 13.62
C GLY A 175 -7.40 -7.31 12.39
N THR A 176 -8.01 -8.06 11.47
CA THR A 176 -7.40 -8.45 10.20
C THR A 176 -8.20 -7.86 9.05
N ILE A 177 -7.50 -7.21 8.13
CA ILE A 177 -8.04 -6.66 6.88
C ILE A 177 -7.41 -7.40 5.72
N GLY A 178 -8.20 -7.81 4.73
CA GLY A 178 -7.68 -8.45 3.52
C GLY A 178 -8.77 -9.12 2.69
N ALA A 179 -8.49 -9.35 1.41
CA ALA A 179 -9.43 -9.92 0.44
C ALA A 179 -9.92 -11.32 0.79
N LYS A 180 -9.19 -12.06 1.63
CA LYS A 180 -9.57 -13.41 2.09
C LYS A 180 -10.40 -13.39 3.38
N VAL A 181 -10.64 -12.23 3.96
CA VAL A 181 -11.47 -12.07 5.15
C VAL A 181 -12.91 -11.85 4.71
N PRO A 182 -13.90 -12.63 5.20
CA PRO A 182 -15.31 -12.37 4.92
C PRO A 182 -15.66 -10.92 5.26
N GLY A 183 -16.29 -10.20 4.33
CA GLY A 183 -16.56 -8.77 4.48
C GLY A 183 -15.33 -7.85 4.39
N GLY A 184 -14.14 -8.39 4.00
CA GLY A 184 -12.90 -7.62 3.87
C GLY A 184 -12.22 -7.23 5.19
N LYS A 185 -12.91 -7.34 6.33
CA LYS A 185 -12.44 -6.90 7.65
C LYS A 185 -13.04 -7.76 8.76
N ARG A 186 -12.20 -8.23 9.69
CA ARG A 186 -12.61 -8.97 10.88
C ARG A 186 -11.85 -8.45 12.09
N GLY A 187 -12.53 -7.96 13.09
CA GLY A 187 -11.94 -7.43 14.32
C GLY A 187 -12.96 -6.78 15.22
N GLY A 188 -12.51 -6.09 16.24
CA GLY A 188 -13.37 -5.45 17.23
C GLY A 188 -12.69 -4.28 17.93
N ILE A 189 -13.47 -3.57 18.72
CA ILE A 189 -13.00 -2.46 19.56
C ILE A 189 -12.40 -3.06 20.83
N CYS A 190 -11.25 -2.54 21.23
CA CYS A 190 -10.53 -2.97 22.43
C CYS A 190 -9.71 -1.82 23.04
N TRP A 191 -9.26 -2.03 24.25
CA TRP A 191 -8.29 -1.16 24.92
C TRP A 191 -6.88 -1.59 24.53
N PRO A 192 -6.00 -0.68 24.06
CA PRO A 192 -4.64 -1.04 23.60
C PRO A 192 -3.83 -1.80 24.65
N HIS A 193 -3.84 -1.34 25.90
CA HIS A 193 -3.10 -1.98 26.98
C HIS A 193 -3.63 -3.40 27.29
N ALA A 194 -4.95 -3.57 27.35
CA ALA A 194 -5.56 -4.88 27.61
C ALA A 194 -5.23 -5.87 26.49
N LEU A 195 -5.28 -5.42 25.24
CA LEU A 195 -4.85 -6.23 24.09
C LEU A 195 -3.35 -6.56 24.17
N ALA A 196 -2.51 -5.61 24.52
CA ALA A 196 -1.06 -5.80 24.68
C ALA A 196 -0.76 -6.88 25.73
N ASP A 197 -1.41 -6.83 26.88
CA ASP A 197 -1.25 -7.81 27.96
C ASP A 197 -1.75 -9.21 27.56
N THR A 198 -2.89 -9.27 26.86
CA THR A 198 -3.45 -10.52 26.35
C THR A 198 -2.53 -11.17 25.31
N ILE A 199 -1.93 -10.37 24.43
CA ILE A 199 -0.93 -10.85 23.44
C ILE A 199 0.33 -11.36 24.14
N ARG A 200 0.87 -10.63 25.13
CA ARG A 200 2.04 -11.07 25.91
C ARG A 200 1.80 -12.37 26.64
N ALA A 201 0.61 -12.55 27.18
CA ALA A 201 0.21 -13.78 27.85
C ALA A 201 -0.03 -14.96 26.89
N GLY A 202 0.02 -14.74 25.57
CA GLY A 202 -0.29 -15.78 24.58
C GLY A 202 -1.76 -16.17 24.49
N LEU A 203 -2.64 -15.33 25.03
CA LEU A 203 -4.10 -15.59 25.09
C LEU A 203 -4.84 -15.03 23.86
N ALA A 204 -4.17 -14.24 23.03
CA ALA A 204 -4.70 -13.71 21.78
C ALA A 204 -3.67 -13.72 20.66
N ASP A 205 -4.13 -13.95 19.43
CA ASP A 205 -3.34 -13.75 18.24
C ASP A 205 -3.04 -12.24 18.03
N ILE A 206 -1.88 -11.97 17.43
CA ILE A 206 -1.50 -10.60 17.09
C ILE A 206 -2.30 -10.16 15.84
N PRO A 207 -3.22 -9.20 15.94
CA PRO A 207 -3.99 -8.71 14.80
C PRO A 207 -3.08 -8.02 13.79
N THR A 208 -3.43 -8.08 12.50
CA THR A 208 -2.58 -7.50 11.43
C THR A 208 -2.70 -5.99 11.32
N HIS A 209 -3.78 -5.41 11.83
CA HIS A 209 -4.07 -3.98 11.74
C HIS A 209 -4.68 -3.47 13.04
N VAL A 210 -4.46 -2.19 13.28
CA VAL A 210 -5.12 -1.41 14.34
C VAL A 210 -5.53 -0.05 13.79
N SER A 211 -6.60 0.55 14.35
CA SER A 211 -6.92 1.94 14.03
C SER A 211 -5.78 2.86 14.48
N LEU A 212 -5.45 3.84 13.65
CA LEU A 212 -4.36 4.78 13.94
C LEU A 212 -4.74 5.74 15.06
N ASN A 213 -5.94 6.27 15.00
CA ASN A 213 -6.45 7.26 15.94
C ASN A 213 -7.39 6.62 16.95
N PRO A 214 -7.52 7.20 18.16
CA PRO A 214 -8.39 6.71 19.20
C PRO A 214 -9.86 6.81 18.80
N LEU A 215 -10.64 5.85 19.27
CA LEU A 215 -12.07 5.75 19.02
C LEU A 215 -12.86 6.01 20.31
N THR A 216 -14.06 6.56 20.16
CA THR A 216 -14.97 6.84 21.28
C THR A 216 -15.55 5.59 21.94
N GLY A 217 -15.48 4.43 21.27
CA GLY A 217 -16.20 3.23 21.70
C GLY A 217 -17.72 3.30 21.51
N ARG A 218 -18.25 4.36 20.92
CA ARG A 218 -19.68 4.52 20.60
C ARG A 218 -19.94 4.17 19.14
N GLU A 219 -21.14 3.77 18.83
CA GLU A 219 -21.56 3.54 17.44
C GLU A 219 -21.73 4.88 16.72
N GLY A 220 -21.21 4.96 15.51
CA GLY A 220 -21.40 6.06 14.57
C GLY A 220 -21.89 5.52 13.22
N ARG A 221 -21.91 6.37 12.19
CA ARG A 221 -22.33 5.99 10.84
C ARG A 221 -21.18 6.12 9.84
N THR A 222 -21.08 5.14 8.97
CA THR A 222 -20.20 5.21 7.79
C THR A 222 -20.75 6.24 6.79
N LYS A 223 -19.97 6.56 5.76
CA LYS A 223 -20.43 7.42 4.64
C LYS A 223 -21.70 6.90 3.97
N ASP A 224 -21.88 5.57 3.99
CA ASP A 224 -23.04 4.89 3.40
C ASP A 224 -24.18 4.71 4.43
N GLY A 225 -24.10 5.39 5.58
CA GLY A 225 -25.12 5.38 6.62
C GLY A 225 -25.19 4.10 7.46
N GLN A 226 -24.26 3.15 7.28
CA GLN A 226 -24.23 1.91 8.05
C GLN A 226 -23.68 2.13 9.46
N PRO A 227 -24.23 1.46 10.49
CA PRO A 227 -23.71 1.56 11.84
C PRO A 227 -22.30 0.96 11.92
N SER A 228 -21.41 1.63 12.65
CA SER A 228 -20.03 1.18 12.81
C SER A 228 -19.40 1.81 14.05
N PHE A 229 -18.60 1.03 14.78
CA PHE A 229 -17.73 1.52 15.86
C PHE A 229 -16.37 2.00 15.35
N ASP A 230 -16.10 1.86 14.06
CA ASP A 230 -14.83 2.17 13.42
C ASP A 230 -15.06 2.87 12.08
N CYS A 231 -15.38 4.14 12.18
CA CYS A 231 -15.63 5.07 11.09
C CYS A 231 -15.18 6.48 11.47
N ALA A 232 -15.23 7.42 10.53
CA ALA A 232 -14.77 8.79 10.77
C ALA A 232 -15.51 9.49 11.93
N GLU A 233 -16.81 9.19 12.11
CA GLU A 233 -17.61 9.76 13.21
C GLU A 233 -17.19 9.26 14.59
N THR A 234 -16.62 8.05 14.66
CA THR A 234 -16.24 7.44 15.94
C THR A 234 -14.82 7.77 16.37
N VAL A 235 -14.04 8.47 15.55
CA VAL A 235 -12.70 8.94 15.92
C VAL A 235 -12.82 10.03 16.98
N ALA A 236 -12.17 9.81 18.11
CA ALA A 236 -12.26 10.69 19.29
C ALA A 236 -11.28 11.88 19.20
N ALA A 237 -10.11 11.67 18.65
CA ALA A 237 -9.06 12.68 18.49
C ALA A 237 -8.15 12.32 17.32
N PHE A 238 -7.27 13.24 16.91
CA PHE A 238 -6.38 13.09 15.75
C PHE A 238 -4.89 13.27 16.13
N PRO A 239 -4.37 12.51 17.09
CA PRO A 239 -2.98 12.68 17.51
C PRO A 239 -1.98 12.24 16.44
N PHE A 240 -2.38 11.39 15.52
CA PHE A 240 -1.47 10.74 14.57
C PHE A 240 -1.86 10.92 13.11
N ALA A 241 -0.84 10.93 12.26
CA ALA A 241 -0.95 10.76 10.81
C ALA A 241 -0.15 9.53 10.37
N LEU A 242 -0.65 8.83 9.36
CA LEU A 242 0.06 7.73 8.70
C LEU A 242 0.78 8.27 7.46
N LEU A 243 2.08 7.97 7.36
CA LEU A 243 2.85 8.16 6.15
C LEU A 243 3.21 6.82 5.53
N GLU A 244 2.90 6.65 4.26
CA GLU A 244 3.19 5.48 3.46
C GLU A 244 3.59 5.91 2.04
N PHE A 245 4.62 5.27 1.46
CA PHE A 245 5.15 5.56 0.13
C PHE A 245 5.20 4.28 -0.70
N ASP A 246 4.04 3.75 -1.06
CA ASP A 246 3.90 2.46 -1.75
C ASP A 246 4.59 2.39 -3.11
N GLY A 247 4.80 3.54 -3.75
CA GLY A 247 5.51 3.67 -5.02
C GLY A 247 7.04 3.64 -4.91
N LEU A 248 7.61 3.89 -3.72
CA LEU A 248 9.06 3.92 -3.53
C LEU A 248 9.62 2.52 -3.24
N PRO A 249 10.83 2.20 -3.74
CA PRO A 249 11.59 1.05 -3.27
C PRO A 249 11.82 1.11 -1.77
N LEU A 250 11.85 -0.05 -1.10
CA LEU A 250 12.01 -0.12 0.38
C LEU A 250 13.27 0.62 0.89
N ALA A 251 14.35 0.60 0.11
CA ALA A 251 15.57 1.33 0.48
C ALA A 251 15.36 2.84 0.49
N ASP A 252 14.60 3.37 -0.47
CA ASP A 252 14.31 4.80 -0.56
C ASP A 252 13.31 5.21 0.53
N GLN A 253 12.36 4.34 0.88
CA GLN A 253 11.51 4.56 2.06
C GLN A 253 12.34 4.65 3.35
N CYS A 254 13.32 3.75 3.53
CA CYS A 254 14.24 3.83 4.68
C CYS A 254 15.01 5.16 4.67
N ALA A 255 15.47 5.61 3.51
CA ALA A 255 16.18 6.88 3.36
C ALA A 255 15.29 8.07 3.74
N VAL A 256 14.06 8.12 3.22
CA VAL A 256 13.08 9.17 3.55
C VAL A 256 12.84 9.24 5.05
N PHE A 257 12.55 8.12 5.69
CA PHE A 257 12.25 8.12 7.13
C PHE A 257 13.47 8.42 7.98
N ALA A 258 14.65 7.94 7.63
CA ALA A 258 15.89 8.30 8.32
C ALA A 258 16.19 9.81 8.23
N ALA A 259 15.95 10.42 7.08
CA ALA A 259 16.08 11.86 6.90
C ALA A 259 15.02 12.64 7.69
N LEU A 260 13.78 12.17 7.71
CA LEU A 260 12.69 12.78 8.51
C LEU A 260 13.00 12.75 10.00
N ILE A 261 13.44 11.62 10.54
CA ILE A 261 13.80 11.49 11.95
C ILE A 261 14.91 12.49 12.32
N ARG A 262 15.94 12.62 11.47
CA ARG A 262 17.02 13.59 11.69
C ARG A 262 16.58 15.04 11.63
N LYS A 263 15.73 15.38 10.67
CA LYS A 263 15.27 16.76 10.45
C LYS A 263 14.19 17.23 11.41
N LYS A 264 13.37 16.30 11.84
CA LYS A 264 12.21 16.56 12.69
C LYS A 264 12.20 15.56 13.86
N PRO A 265 13.21 15.63 14.74
CA PRO A 265 13.24 14.79 15.92
C PRO A 265 11.97 15.02 16.73
N GLY A 266 11.45 13.98 17.32
CA GLY A 266 10.21 14.05 18.08
C GLY A 266 8.93 14.19 17.24
N ARG A 267 8.93 13.72 16.00
CA ARG A 267 7.72 13.68 15.15
C ARG A 267 7.33 12.27 14.71
N VAL A 268 8.28 11.37 14.55
CA VAL A 268 8.02 9.97 14.20
C VAL A 268 7.86 9.17 15.47
N VAL A 269 6.69 8.56 15.66
CA VAL A 269 6.37 7.71 16.83
C VAL A 269 6.81 6.28 16.59
N SER A 270 6.46 5.72 15.43
CA SER A 270 6.82 4.35 15.08
C SER A 270 6.98 4.17 13.58
N ILE A 271 7.77 3.18 13.18
CA ILE A 271 7.87 2.70 11.80
C ILE A 271 7.76 1.20 11.82
N VAL A 272 6.77 0.67 11.08
CA VAL A 272 6.52 -0.77 10.93
C VAL A 272 6.74 -1.17 9.47
N TYR A 273 7.59 -2.17 9.25
CA TYR A 273 7.65 -2.87 7.97
C TYR A 273 6.42 -3.74 7.79
N SER A 274 5.68 -3.54 6.71
CA SER A 274 4.39 -4.20 6.47
C SER A 274 4.46 -5.71 6.17
N GLY A 275 5.66 -6.28 6.10
CA GLY A 275 5.89 -7.66 5.63
C GLY A 275 5.75 -7.81 4.11
N GLY A 276 5.66 -6.73 3.37
CA GLY A 276 5.53 -6.69 1.91
C GLY A 276 6.55 -5.75 1.27
N LYS A 277 6.08 -4.62 0.79
CA LYS A 277 6.87 -3.62 0.06
C LYS A 277 6.98 -2.27 0.77
N SER A 278 6.18 -2.00 1.79
CA SER A 278 6.04 -0.67 2.38
C SER A 278 6.40 -0.60 3.85
N LEU A 279 6.82 0.60 4.26
CA LEU A 279 6.95 1.04 5.63
C LEU A 279 5.75 1.92 5.98
N HIS A 280 5.15 1.65 7.14
CA HIS A 280 4.11 2.46 7.73
C HIS A 280 4.71 3.28 8.85
N ALA A 281 4.83 4.58 8.67
CA ALA A 281 5.31 5.49 9.69
C ALA A 281 4.17 6.25 10.35
N VAL A 282 4.07 6.14 11.65
CA VAL A 282 3.14 6.92 12.47
C VAL A 282 3.85 8.18 12.91
N MET A 283 3.26 9.32 12.59
CA MET A 283 3.76 10.63 12.96
C MET A 283 2.81 11.36 13.89
N LEU A 284 3.37 12.11 14.83
CA LEU A 284 2.61 13.07 15.60
C LEU A 284 2.15 14.24 14.74
N MET A 285 0.89 14.61 14.91
CA MET A 285 0.33 15.80 14.30
C MET A 285 0.80 17.06 15.04
N PRO A 286 1.32 18.08 14.31
CA PRO A 286 1.94 19.28 14.91
C PRO A 286 1.08 20.05 15.89
N GLU A 287 -0.22 19.95 15.76
CA GLU A 287 -1.17 20.81 16.47
C GLU A 287 -1.92 20.08 17.59
N CYS A 288 -1.66 18.78 17.77
CA CYS A 288 -1.96 18.12 19.04
C CYS A 288 -1.03 18.63 20.16
N ASP A 289 -0.03 19.40 19.80
CA ASP A 289 0.91 20.10 20.70
C ASP A 289 0.34 21.44 21.23
N ASP A 290 -0.91 21.79 20.89
CA ASP A 290 -1.56 22.96 21.48
C ASP A 290 -2.05 22.60 22.89
N ARG A 291 -1.09 22.75 23.83
CA ARG A 291 -1.26 22.55 25.28
C ARG A 291 -2.49 23.23 25.87
N ARG A 292 -3.16 24.11 25.13
CA ARG A 292 -4.37 24.82 25.55
C ARG A 292 -5.64 23.98 25.46
N MET A 293 -5.67 22.95 24.61
CA MET A 293 -6.83 22.06 24.52
C MET A 293 -6.91 21.08 25.71
N HIS A 294 -5.81 20.87 26.42
CA HIS A 294 -5.67 19.80 27.40
C HIS A 294 -5.86 20.20 28.86
N THR A 295 -6.00 21.50 29.16
CA THR A 295 -6.01 21.96 30.54
C THR A 295 -7.40 22.02 31.19
N LYS A 296 -8.49 21.69 30.51
CA LYS A 296 -9.81 22.01 31.04
C LYS A 296 -10.75 20.87 31.42
N THR A 297 -10.53 19.62 31.06
CA THR A 297 -11.53 18.59 31.40
C THR A 297 -10.91 17.23 31.71
N ARG A 298 -10.86 16.95 32.97
CA ARG A 298 -10.26 15.75 33.56
C ARG A 298 -11.11 14.49 33.44
N VAL A 299 -12.32 14.52 32.87
CA VAL A 299 -13.28 13.40 32.97
C VAL A 299 -14.29 13.29 31.81
N GLU A 300 -14.28 14.14 30.81
CA GLU A 300 -15.29 14.06 29.75
C GLU A 300 -14.88 13.14 28.61
N PRO A 301 -15.82 12.37 28.02
CA PRO A 301 -15.55 11.54 26.86
C PRO A 301 -14.97 12.38 25.72
N LEU A 302 -13.85 11.94 25.15
CA LEU A 302 -13.07 12.68 24.12
C LEU A 302 -13.93 13.22 22.97
N ARG A 303 -15.02 12.52 22.61
CA ARG A 303 -15.91 12.95 21.53
C ARG A 303 -16.79 14.14 21.89
N GLU A 304 -17.18 14.29 23.12
CA GLU A 304 -18.05 15.44 23.53
C GLU A 304 -17.34 16.77 23.35
N ASN A 305 -16.01 16.73 23.26
CA ASN A 305 -15.17 17.90 23.02
C ASN A 305 -14.71 18.05 21.56
N ARG A 306 -14.91 17.05 20.67
CA ARG A 306 -14.57 17.17 19.24
C ARG A 306 -15.59 18.05 18.55
N THR A 307 -15.11 19.15 17.97
CA THR A 307 -15.92 20.15 17.28
C THR A 307 -15.66 20.11 15.76
N ASP A 308 -16.54 20.74 14.98
CA ASP A 308 -16.33 20.97 13.55
C ASP A 308 -15.02 21.76 13.28
N ALA A 309 -14.58 22.56 14.25
CA ALA A 309 -13.30 23.27 14.15
C ALA A 309 -12.10 22.31 14.18
N ASP A 310 -12.16 21.24 15.00
CA ASP A 310 -11.12 20.20 15.07
C ASP A 310 -11.05 19.44 13.75
N ASP A 311 -12.18 19.11 13.15
CA ASP A 311 -12.25 18.44 11.86
C ASP A 311 -11.69 19.31 10.74
N LYS A 312 -12.01 20.59 10.71
CA LYS A 312 -11.42 21.55 9.75
C LYS A 312 -9.92 21.68 9.94
N LYS A 313 -9.47 21.74 11.20
CA LYS A 313 -8.07 21.85 11.57
C LYS A 313 -7.29 20.60 11.14
N TRP A 314 -7.82 19.41 11.43
CA TRP A 314 -7.24 18.15 10.99
C TRP A 314 -7.13 18.10 9.45
N THR A 315 -8.22 18.41 8.74
CA THR A 315 -8.24 18.44 7.27
C THR A 315 -7.17 19.39 6.72
N ALA A 316 -7.09 20.60 7.27
CA ALA A 316 -6.08 21.57 6.84
C ALA A 316 -4.64 21.08 7.09
N ASN A 317 -4.41 20.36 8.17
CA ASN A 317 -3.09 19.78 8.47
C ASN A 317 -2.75 18.62 7.55
N MET A 318 -3.73 17.77 7.22
CA MET A 318 -3.55 16.70 6.23
C MET A 318 -3.25 17.27 4.85
N GLU A 319 -3.90 18.37 4.46
CA GLU A 319 -3.60 19.06 3.20
C GLU A 319 -2.22 19.70 3.18
N LYS A 320 -1.76 20.29 4.30
CA LYS A 320 -0.38 20.79 4.42
C LYS A 320 0.63 19.63 4.31
N LEU A 321 0.37 18.51 4.99
CA LEU A 321 1.21 17.33 4.93
C LEU A 321 1.25 16.78 3.49
N ARG A 322 0.09 16.64 2.86
CA ARG A 322 -0.05 16.26 1.46
C ARG A 322 0.77 17.19 0.54
N SER A 323 0.61 18.51 0.70
CA SER A 323 1.31 19.50 -0.11
C SER A 323 2.82 19.44 0.08
N ALA A 324 3.29 19.18 1.30
CA ALA A 324 4.71 19.04 1.60
C ALA A 324 5.36 17.85 0.87
N PHE A 325 4.59 16.79 0.57
CA PHE A 325 5.06 15.57 -0.08
C PHE A 325 4.52 15.39 -1.50
N ALA A 326 3.64 16.28 -1.99
CA ALA A 326 3.00 16.16 -3.31
C ALA A 326 3.86 16.67 -4.47
N SER A 327 5.07 17.01 -4.25
CA SER A 327 5.83 17.98 -5.05
C SER A 327 6.50 17.41 -6.29
N SER A 328 6.18 16.26 -6.81
CA SER A 328 6.83 15.83 -8.04
C SER A 328 5.83 15.39 -9.10
N ASP A 329 6.22 15.57 -10.35
CA ASP A 329 5.57 14.96 -11.50
C ASP A 329 5.71 13.41 -11.49
N ASN A 330 6.49 12.86 -10.53
CA ASN A 330 6.70 11.44 -10.35
C ASN A 330 5.67 10.85 -9.37
N PRO A 331 4.69 10.06 -9.82
CA PRO A 331 3.69 9.43 -8.95
C PRO A 331 4.29 8.53 -7.86
N ALA A 332 5.48 7.95 -8.08
CA ALA A 332 6.14 7.07 -7.11
C ALA A 332 6.63 7.80 -5.85
N GLU A 333 6.84 9.12 -5.95
CA GLU A 333 7.28 9.97 -4.85
C GLU A 333 6.13 10.53 -4.01
N ARG A 334 4.89 10.22 -4.38
CA ARG A 334 3.73 10.70 -3.64
C ARG A 334 3.46 9.80 -2.44
N ILE A 335 3.09 10.43 -1.32
CA ILE A 335 2.48 9.67 -0.23
C ILE A 335 1.20 9.02 -0.71
N ASP A 336 0.88 7.86 -0.18
CA ASP A 336 -0.45 7.29 -0.38
C ASP A 336 -1.48 8.18 0.33
N LEU A 337 -2.27 8.90 -0.48
CA LEU A 337 -3.20 9.90 0.02
C LEU A 337 -4.43 9.29 0.69
N ALA A 338 -4.85 8.10 0.25
CA ALA A 338 -6.04 7.45 0.79
C ALA A 338 -5.89 7.15 2.29
N PRO A 339 -4.79 6.53 2.76
CA PRO A 339 -4.54 6.39 4.18
C PRO A 339 -4.40 7.73 4.90
N THR A 340 -3.67 8.68 4.32
CA THR A 340 -3.35 9.95 4.99
C THR A 340 -4.59 10.81 5.24
N MET A 341 -5.57 10.80 4.33
CA MET A 341 -6.78 11.63 4.41
C MET A 341 -7.96 10.97 5.12
N ASN A 342 -7.83 9.75 5.59
CA ASN A 342 -8.89 9.05 6.31
C ASN A 342 -8.62 9.06 7.82
N PRO A 343 -9.45 9.74 8.64
CA PRO A 343 -9.24 9.78 10.09
C PRO A 343 -9.39 8.41 10.76
N ALA A 344 -10.23 7.53 10.21
CA ALA A 344 -10.43 6.15 10.69
C ALA A 344 -9.50 5.15 9.97
N ILE A 345 -8.29 5.58 9.59
CA ILE A 345 -7.33 4.71 8.93
C ILE A 345 -6.77 3.65 9.87
N HIS A 346 -6.42 2.51 9.30
CA HIS A 346 -5.74 1.43 9.99
C HIS A 346 -4.27 1.39 9.60
N THR A 347 -3.41 1.27 10.60
CA THR A 347 -1.99 1.00 10.41
C THR A 347 -1.66 -0.46 10.68
N ARG A 348 -0.48 -0.88 10.26
CA ARG A 348 0.04 -2.22 10.52
C ARG A 348 0.48 -2.37 11.97
N LEU A 349 0.10 -3.48 12.63
CA LEU A 349 0.60 -3.79 13.97
C LEU A 349 1.89 -4.62 13.87
N ALA A 350 2.94 -4.15 14.54
CA ALA A 350 4.20 -4.87 14.61
C ALA A 350 4.02 -6.26 15.23
N GLY A 351 4.89 -7.21 14.86
CA GLY A 351 4.85 -8.59 15.35
C GLY A 351 3.85 -9.49 14.62
N ALA A 352 2.82 -8.95 13.99
CA ALA A 352 1.78 -9.73 13.32
C ALA A 352 2.32 -10.54 12.12
N TYR A 353 1.80 -11.74 11.93
CA TYR A 353 2.13 -12.59 10.80
C TYR A 353 1.15 -12.36 9.64
N ARG A 354 1.67 -12.12 8.46
CA ARG A 354 0.91 -12.01 7.21
C ARG A 354 0.96 -13.31 6.45
N ALA A 355 -0.11 -14.08 6.54
CA ALA A 355 -0.21 -15.38 5.85
C ALA A 355 -0.13 -15.24 4.31
N ASP A 356 -0.68 -14.15 3.75
CA ASP A 356 -0.67 -13.86 2.31
C ASP A 356 0.74 -13.57 1.76
N LYS A 357 1.69 -13.21 2.61
CA LYS A 357 3.09 -12.89 2.25
C LYS A 357 4.09 -13.84 2.92
N SER A 358 3.64 -14.74 3.80
CA SER A 358 4.51 -15.60 4.61
C SER A 358 5.60 -14.82 5.37
N LYS A 359 5.26 -13.60 5.82
CA LYS A 359 6.19 -12.69 6.49
C LYS A 359 5.56 -12.03 7.70
N ARG A 360 6.42 -11.63 8.65
CA ARG A 360 6.00 -10.84 9.81
C ARG A 360 6.12 -9.35 9.54
N GLN A 361 5.19 -8.61 10.11
CA GLN A 361 5.29 -7.17 10.26
C GLN A 361 6.29 -6.87 11.37
N THR A 362 7.26 -6.01 11.11
CA THR A 362 8.39 -5.83 12.02
C THR A 362 8.53 -4.38 12.43
N LEU A 363 8.64 -4.11 13.71
CA LEU A 363 8.95 -2.80 14.25
C LEU A 363 10.39 -2.42 13.89
N LEU A 364 10.57 -1.28 13.24
CA LEU A 364 11.89 -0.77 12.83
C LEU A 364 12.31 0.49 13.59
N TYR A 365 11.36 1.22 14.15
CA TYR A 365 11.60 2.43 14.93
C TYR A 365 10.48 2.59 15.95
N LEU A 366 10.82 3.05 17.13
CA LEU A 366 9.89 3.35 18.21
C LEU A 366 10.43 4.50 19.07
N ASP A 367 9.59 5.51 19.26
CA ASP A 367 9.80 6.55 20.26
C ASP A 367 8.65 6.47 21.29
N ALA A 368 8.82 5.57 22.26
CA ALA A 368 7.82 5.33 23.29
C ALA A 368 7.68 6.51 24.25
N GLU A 369 8.75 7.29 24.46
CA GLU A 369 8.72 8.46 25.30
C GLU A 369 7.90 9.59 24.67
N LEU A 370 8.13 9.83 23.37
CA LEU A 370 7.34 10.77 22.59
C LEU A 370 5.84 10.44 22.65
N ALA A 371 5.50 9.14 22.48
CA ALA A 371 4.15 8.66 22.62
C ALA A 371 3.57 8.94 24.02
N ARG A 372 4.34 8.65 25.08
CA ARG A 372 3.95 8.87 26.47
C ARG A 372 3.77 10.35 26.81
N LEU A 373 4.69 11.22 26.41
CA LEU A 373 4.61 12.66 26.66
C LEU A 373 3.35 13.27 26.06
N ASN A 374 2.89 12.78 24.92
CA ASN A 374 1.60 13.21 24.37
C ASN A 374 0.40 12.68 25.15
N LEU A 375 0.53 11.57 25.83
CA LEU A 375 -0.54 10.97 26.61
C LEU A 375 -0.64 11.55 28.03
N GLU A 376 0.47 11.99 28.59
CA GLU A 376 0.49 12.69 29.90
C GLU A 376 -0.05 14.12 29.80
N ILE A 377 -0.13 14.68 28.60
CA ILE A 377 -0.71 16.00 28.32
C ILE A 377 -2.23 15.91 28.13
N PHE A 378 -2.78 14.72 27.97
CA PHE A 378 -4.21 14.41 27.94
C PHE A 378 -4.69 13.89 29.30
#